data_515e467fbe2b7f754c4e0bc23b1a9a12
#
_entry.id   515e467fbe2b7f754c4e0bc23b1a9a12
#
_cell.length_a   1.000
_cell.length_b   1.000
_cell.length_c   1.000
_cell.angle_alpha   90.00
_cell.angle_beta   90.00
_cell.angle_gamma   90.00
#
_symmetry.space_group_name_H-M   'P 1'
#
loop_
_entity.id
_entity.type
_entity.pdbx_description
1 polymer ?
#
loop_
_entity_poly.entity_id
_entity_poly.type
_entity_poly.pdbx_seq_one_letter_code
_entity_poly.pdbx_strand_id
1 'polypeptide(L)'
;MSVPLAVRADTTPRAPSVYVVNDGAGTLIAFRVDVATGALSPETAPAIATDKNPYSIAIEPAGRWLYVAHGDASSIVAFGIDSIKGTLTPAPVSRAATDDYPVSVAIDPAGRFLYVSAMVANAIGVYAINPETSSLTPVAGSPFAAGTRPSGNAIHPNGRYLYVASLQSRSVIAFAINRVTGALELVPGSPFPAGTNPRAIAIDPRGRFAYVVNAVSNDISSYSIDPQTGGLVPLPGDPTPTGENPRAVAVAPGGGYLYVASHFGNSIWAYTIERASGALRPLPGQPFAAGKNPRGLAIDGRGRFLYCTNYGANSISAYRIDPNAGALTEIAGSPYSTGDGPFGIVIF
;
A
#
# COMPACT_ATOMS: atom_id res chain seq x y z
N MET A 1 6.48 -50.72 16.90
CA MET A 1 5.65 -49.74 16.14
C MET A 1 5.77 -48.39 16.87
N SER A 2 6.58 -47.50 16.39
CA SER A 2 6.73 -46.15 16.95
C SER A 2 5.68 -45.23 16.29
N VAL A 3 4.78 -44.70 17.11
CA VAL A 3 3.81 -43.70 16.70
C VAL A 3 4.59 -42.38 16.43
N PRO A 4 4.47 -41.74 15.26
CA PRO A 4 5.11 -40.46 15.04
C PRO A 4 4.44 -39.43 15.96
N LEU A 5 5.25 -38.69 16.73
CA LEU A 5 4.79 -37.50 17.45
C LEU A 5 4.24 -36.50 16.41
N ALA A 6 2.95 -36.22 16.52
CA ALA A 6 2.36 -35.10 15.80
C ALA A 6 3.06 -33.83 16.26
N VAL A 7 3.77 -33.16 15.35
CA VAL A 7 4.28 -31.79 15.55
C VAL A 7 3.05 -30.93 15.79
N ARG A 8 2.84 -30.50 17.03
CA ARG A 8 1.85 -29.46 17.33
C ARG A 8 2.25 -28.21 16.52
N ALA A 9 1.37 -27.79 15.62
CA ALA A 9 1.50 -26.48 15.02
C ALA A 9 1.61 -25.46 16.16
N ASP A 10 2.68 -24.68 16.16
CA ASP A 10 2.89 -23.61 17.14
C ASP A 10 1.80 -22.56 16.89
N THR A 11 0.84 -22.47 17.80
CA THR A 11 -0.29 -21.54 17.71
C THR A 11 0.04 -20.19 18.34
N THR A 12 1.30 -19.89 18.61
CA THR A 12 1.71 -18.55 19.07
C THR A 12 1.35 -17.55 17.98
N PRO A 13 0.56 -16.48 18.31
CA PRO A 13 0.26 -15.44 17.34
C PRO A 13 1.59 -14.84 16.85
N ARG A 14 1.74 -14.75 15.55
CA ARG A 14 2.88 -14.07 14.91
C ARG A 14 3.05 -12.68 15.48
N ALA A 15 4.27 -12.31 15.84
CA ALA A 15 4.59 -10.93 16.21
C ALA A 15 4.37 -10.02 14.97
N PRO A 16 3.53 -8.98 15.07
CA PRO A 16 3.35 -8.06 13.96
C PRO A 16 4.66 -7.37 13.61
N SER A 17 4.93 -7.23 12.33
CA SER A 17 6.18 -6.64 11.81
C SER A 17 5.87 -5.57 10.78
N VAL A 18 6.66 -4.51 10.79
CA VAL A 18 6.67 -3.46 9.77
C VAL A 18 7.87 -3.69 8.86
N TYR A 19 7.62 -3.68 7.56
CA TYR A 19 8.66 -3.80 6.54
C TYR A 19 8.73 -2.52 5.72
N VAL A 20 9.94 -2.03 5.49
CA VAL A 20 10.21 -0.78 4.78
C VAL A 20 11.28 -0.98 3.73
N VAL A 21 11.02 -0.49 2.54
CA VAL A 21 12.03 -0.39 1.48
C VAL A 21 12.65 1.00 1.49
N ASN A 22 13.98 1.04 1.38
CA ASN A 22 14.77 2.26 1.35
C ASN A 22 15.33 2.45 -0.08
N ASP A 23 14.77 3.39 -0.80
CA ASP A 23 15.07 3.68 -2.21
C ASP A 23 16.54 4.09 -2.41
N GLY A 24 17.01 5.07 -1.62
CA GLY A 24 18.40 5.56 -1.71
C GLY A 24 19.42 4.52 -1.31
N ALA A 25 19.13 3.72 -0.29
CA ALA A 25 20.05 2.67 0.18
C ALA A 25 19.95 1.36 -0.62
N GLY A 26 18.88 1.15 -1.41
CA GLY A 26 18.62 -0.13 -2.07
C GLY A 26 18.47 -1.29 -1.08
N THR A 27 17.72 -1.07 0.01
CA THR A 27 17.60 -2.06 1.10
C THR A 27 16.14 -2.27 1.54
N LEU A 28 15.90 -3.42 2.15
CA LEU A 28 14.68 -3.81 2.83
C LEU A 28 14.99 -4.01 4.31
N ILE A 29 14.22 -3.38 5.20
CA ILE A 29 14.36 -3.46 6.66
C ILE A 29 13.06 -3.95 7.27
N ALA A 30 13.19 -4.76 8.33
CA ALA A 30 12.09 -5.22 9.16
C ALA A 30 12.19 -4.64 10.58
N PHE A 31 11.04 -4.28 11.13
CA PHE A 31 10.89 -3.87 12.53
C PHE A 31 9.83 -4.75 13.19
N ARG A 32 10.11 -5.17 14.41
CA ARG A 32 9.10 -5.80 15.26
C ARG A 32 8.24 -4.72 15.89
N VAL A 33 6.94 -4.96 15.97
CA VAL A 33 5.98 -4.06 16.61
C VAL A 33 5.67 -4.56 18.02
N ASP A 34 5.81 -3.73 19.01
CA ASP A 34 5.25 -3.98 20.34
C ASP A 34 3.73 -3.85 20.27
N VAL A 35 3.02 -4.93 20.52
CA VAL A 35 1.55 -5.00 20.36
C VAL A 35 0.76 -4.13 21.34
N ALA A 36 1.35 -3.74 22.45
CA ALA A 36 0.70 -2.92 23.46
C ALA A 36 0.90 -1.42 23.19
N THR A 37 2.11 -1.04 22.78
CA THR A 37 2.52 0.36 22.63
C THR A 37 2.56 0.84 21.20
N GLY A 38 2.78 -0.06 20.23
CA GLY A 38 3.04 0.25 18.82
C GLY A 38 4.50 0.67 18.55
N ALA A 39 5.35 0.63 19.56
CA ALA A 39 6.76 0.96 19.42
C ALA A 39 7.47 -0.01 18.47
N LEU A 40 8.40 0.52 17.65
CA LEU A 40 9.20 -0.27 16.73
C LEU A 40 10.55 -0.60 17.35
N SER A 41 10.97 -1.85 17.20
CA SER A 41 12.34 -2.26 17.47
C SER A 41 12.94 -2.87 16.20
N PRO A 42 14.13 -2.43 15.74
CA PRO A 42 14.76 -3.03 14.57
C PRO A 42 15.02 -4.52 14.83
N GLU A 43 14.82 -5.33 13.81
CA GLU A 43 15.21 -6.74 13.88
C GLU A 43 16.74 -6.85 14.00
N THR A 44 17.19 -7.90 14.68
CA THR A 44 18.64 -8.16 14.89
C THR A 44 19.39 -8.53 13.61
N ALA A 45 18.66 -8.85 12.53
CA ALA A 45 19.26 -9.10 11.23
C ALA A 45 19.65 -7.77 10.55
N PRO A 46 20.79 -7.73 9.81
CA PRO A 46 21.14 -6.54 9.05
C PRO A 46 20.10 -6.26 7.96
N ALA A 47 20.06 -5.01 7.48
CA ALA A 47 19.25 -4.62 6.34
C ALA A 47 19.57 -5.53 5.13
N ILE A 48 18.54 -6.00 4.45
CA ILE A 48 18.69 -6.90 3.30
C ILE A 48 18.88 -6.05 2.05
N ALA A 49 19.98 -6.29 1.32
CA ALA A 49 20.18 -5.65 0.03
C ALA A 49 19.11 -6.13 -0.97
N THR A 50 18.58 -5.20 -1.75
CA THR A 50 17.60 -5.46 -2.80
C THR A 50 18.05 -4.82 -4.11
N ASP A 51 17.23 -4.91 -5.17
CA ASP A 51 17.54 -4.25 -6.44
C ASP A 51 17.50 -2.73 -6.29
N LYS A 52 17.98 -2.02 -7.33
CA LYS A 52 17.98 -0.56 -7.33
C LYS A 52 16.56 0.00 -7.35
N ASN A 53 16.37 1.08 -6.60
CA ASN A 53 15.16 1.88 -6.59
C ASN A 53 13.90 1.09 -6.17
N PRO A 54 13.89 0.50 -4.94
CA PRO A 54 12.70 -0.16 -4.42
C PRO A 54 11.62 0.88 -4.05
N TYR A 55 10.47 0.81 -4.72
CA TYR A 55 9.37 1.78 -4.58
C TYR A 55 8.22 1.27 -3.73
N SER A 56 7.74 0.10 -4.03
CA SER A 56 6.50 -0.44 -3.48
C SER A 56 6.69 -1.84 -2.94
N ILE A 57 5.91 -2.16 -1.93
CA ILE A 57 6.01 -3.40 -1.19
C ILE A 57 4.60 -3.92 -0.91
N ALA A 58 4.38 -5.22 -1.07
CA ALA A 58 3.15 -5.89 -0.72
C ALA A 58 3.42 -7.26 -0.09
N ILE A 59 2.57 -7.67 0.85
CA ILE A 59 2.61 -9.00 1.47
C ILE A 59 1.40 -9.79 0.97
N GLU A 60 1.61 -11.04 0.58
CA GLU A 60 0.49 -11.89 0.20
C GLU A 60 -0.36 -12.25 1.45
N PRO A 61 -1.67 -12.50 1.29
CA PRO A 61 -2.59 -12.61 2.42
C PRO A 61 -2.26 -13.70 3.44
N ALA A 62 -1.55 -14.78 3.05
CA ALA A 62 -1.11 -15.82 3.99
C ALA A 62 0.18 -15.42 4.76
N GLY A 63 0.82 -14.30 4.40
CA GLY A 63 1.97 -13.75 5.09
C GLY A 63 3.25 -14.55 4.93
N ARG A 64 3.38 -15.35 3.88
CA ARG A 64 4.58 -16.15 3.60
C ARG A 64 5.57 -15.43 2.70
N TRP A 65 5.04 -14.57 1.82
CA TRP A 65 5.80 -13.89 0.78
C TRP A 65 5.58 -12.39 0.79
N LEU A 66 6.68 -11.68 0.63
CA LEU A 66 6.74 -10.23 0.49
C LEU A 66 7.33 -9.91 -0.89
N TYR A 67 6.66 -9.05 -1.65
CA TYR A 67 7.06 -8.63 -2.99
C TYR A 67 7.46 -7.16 -2.99
N VAL A 68 8.60 -6.86 -3.61
CA VAL A 68 9.14 -5.50 -3.75
C VAL A 68 9.27 -5.16 -5.23
N ALA A 69 8.71 -4.02 -5.63
CA ALA A 69 8.86 -3.45 -6.97
C ALA A 69 10.07 -2.52 -7.03
N HIS A 70 10.89 -2.69 -8.06
CA HIS A 70 12.14 -1.95 -8.28
C HIS A 70 12.06 -1.17 -9.59
N GLY A 71 11.92 0.17 -9.49
CA GLY A 71 11.73 1.05 -10.66
C GLY A 71 12.85 0.92 -11.69
N ASP A 72 14.07 1.26 -11.32
CA ASP A 72 15.21 1.28 -12.24
C ASP A 72 15.65 -0.11 -12.71
N ALA A 73 15.39 -1.14 -11.90
CA ALA A 73 15.72 -2.51 -12.25
C ALA A 73 14.64 -3.21 -13.09
N SER A 74 13.47 -2.57 -13.28
CA SER A 74 12.29 -3.15 -13.95
C SER A 74 12.03 -4.58 -13.49
N SER A 75 11.97 -4.79 -12.17
CA SER A 75 11.82 -6.11 -11.57
C SER A 75 10.90 -6.14 -10.36
N ILE A 76 10.34 -7.31 -10.08
CA ILE A 76 9.74 -7.67 -8.80
C ILE A 76 10.62 -8.72 -8.15
N VAL A 77 10.94 -8.50 -6.88
CA VAL A 77 11.73 -9.43 -6.07
C VAL A 77 10.89 -9.91 -4.90
N ALA A 78 10.89 -11.22 -4.65
CA ALA A 78 10.16 -11.83 -3.54
C ALA A 78 11.10 -12.28 -2.44
N PHE A 79 10.67 -12.08 -1.19
CA PHE A 79 11.34 -12.53 0.02
C PHE A 79 10.39 -13.43 0.82
N GLY A 80 10.95 -14.48 1.44
CA GLY A 80 10.21 -15.30 2.38
C GLY A 80 10.07 -14.61 3.72
N ILE A 81 8.95 -14.82 4.39
CA ILE A 81 8.69 -14.34 5.73
C ILE A 81 8.57 -15.55 6.66
N ASP A 82 9.37 -15.59 7.73
CA ASP A 82 9.20 -16.57 8.81
C ASP A 82 7.83 -16.35 9.48
N SER A 83 6.99 -17.35 9.43
CA SER A 83 5.59 -17.26 9.91
C SER A 83 5.46 -17.06 11.43
N ILE A 84 6.51 -17.34 12.20
CA ILE A 84 6.53 -17.24 13.67
C ILE A 84 7.20 -15.92 14.10
N LYS A 85 8.41 -15.66 13.55
CA LYS A 85 9.23 -14.52 13.98
C LYS A 85 8.91 -13.24 13.23
N GLY A 86 8.35 -13.31 12.02
CA GLY A 86 8.19 -12.16 11.14
C GLY A 86 9.48 -11.75 10.42
N THR A 87 10.58 -12.48 10.63
CA THR A 87 11.87 -12.19 9.99
C THR A 87 11.83 -12.53 8.51
N LEU A 88 12.61 -11.81 7.71
CA LEU A 88 12.75 -12.06 6.27
C LEU A 88 13.88 -13.07 5.99
N THR A 89 13.74 -13.79 4.88
CA THR A 89 14.88 -14.52 4.32
C THR A 89 16.03 -13.56 4.02
N PRO A 90 17.29 -13.95 4.27
CA PRO A 90 18.44 -13.05 4.09
C PRO A 90 18.77 -12.73 2.62
N ALA A 91 18.09 -13.41 1.69
CA ALA A 91 18.23 -13.22 0.25
C ALA A 91 16.88 -13.41 -0.45
N PRO A 92 16.72 -12.85 -1.67
CA PRO A 92 15.55 -13.08 -2.49
C PRO A 92 15.31 -14.56 -2.77
N VAL A 93 14.05 -15.01 -2.73
CA VAL A 93 13.66 -16.38 -3.07
C VAL A 93 13.22 -16.52 -4.52
N SER A 94 12.70 -15.45 -5.11
CA SER A 94 12.39 -15.40 -6.55
C SER A 94 12.51 -13.99 -7.09
N ARG A 95 12.65 -13.88 -8.42
CA ARG A 95 12.74 -12.62 -9.16
C ARG A 95 12.00 -12.76 -10.48
N ALA A 96 11.27 -11.73 -10.86
CA ALA A 96 10.64 -11.63 -12.18
C ALA A 96 10.98 -10.28 -12.83
N ALA A 97 11.25 -10.29 -14.12
CA ALA A 97 11.29 -9.07 -14.91
C ALA A 97 9.86 -8.53 -15.08
N THR A 98 9.74 -7.22 -15.14
CA THR A 98 8.47 -6.53 -15.36
C THR A 98 8.58 -5.55 -16.52
N ASP A 99 7.45 -4.94 -16.86
CA ASP A 99 7.42 -3.79 -17.74
C ASP A 99 8.13 -2.59 -17.09
N ASP A 100 8.46 -1.60 -17.90
CA ASP A 100 9.35 -0.51 -17.55
C ASP A 100 8.85 0.36 -16.38
N TYR A 101 9.69 0.47 -15.37
CA TYR A 101 9.56 1.32 -14.18
C TYR A 101 8.34 0.97 -13.28
N PRO A 102 8.30 -0.20 -12.64
CA PRO A 102 7.23 -0.57 -11.71
C PRO A 102 7.28 0.29 -10.43
N VAL A 103 6.13 0.88 -10.03
CA VAL A 103 6.04 1.84 -8.92
C VAL A 103 4.99 1.49 -7.87
N SER A 104 4.10 0.57 -8.16
CA SER A 104 3.07 0.13 -7.22
C SER A 104 2.72 -1.32 -7.44
N VAL A 105 2.53 -2.05 -6.37
CA VAL A 105 2.11 -3.46 -6.38
C VAL A 105 0.89 -3.66 -5.49
N ALA A 106 -0.06 -4.45 -5.98
CA ALA A 106 -1.20 -4.92 -5.19
C ALA A 106 -1.43 -6.41 -5.45
N ILE A 107 -1.83 -7.15 -4.42
CA ILE A 107 -2.10 -8.58 -4.49
C ILE A 107 -3.59 -8.80 -4.29
N ASP A 108 -4.21 -9.68 -5.06
CA ASP A 108 -5.63 -10.00 -4.90
C ASP A 108 -5.89 -10.62 -3.51
N PRO A 109 -7.09 -10.45 -2.93
CA PRO A 109 -7.39 -10.95 -1.59
C PRO A 109 -7.24 -12.46 -1.42
N ALA A 110 -7.18 -13.22 -2.51
CA ALA A 110 -6.93 -14.66 -2.49
C ALA A 110 -5.45 -15.03 -2.63
N GLY A 111 -4.53 -14.05 -2.82
CA GLY A 111 -3.09 -14.27 -2.96
C GLY A 111 -2.67 -14.95 -4.25
N ARG A 112 -3.49 -14.89 -5.30
CA ARG A 112 -3.25 -15.61 -6.57
C ARG A 112 -2.62 -14.77 -7.65
N PHE A 113 -2.86 -13.46 -7.63
CA PHE A 113 -2.42 -12.54 -8.67
C PHE A 113 -1.78 -11.29 -8.08
N LEU A 114 -0.68 -10.87 -8.69
CA LEU A 114 0.01 -9.61 -8.42
C LEU A 114 -0.24 -8.65 -9.59
N TYR A 115 -0.64 -7.41 -9.27
CA TYR A 115 -0.88 -6.32 -10.21
C TYR A 115 0.16 -5.23 -10.00
N VAL A 116 0.86 -4.86 -11.06
CA VAL A 116 2.02 -3.97 -11.04
C VAL A 116 1.78 -2.77 -11.93
N SER A 117 1.76 -1.57 -11.36
CA SER A 117 1.74 -0.34 -12.15
C SER A 117 3.13 -0.04 -12.70
N ALA A 118 3.31 -0.18 -14.00
CA ALA A 118 4.53 0.12 -14.74
C ALA A 118 4.43 1.54 -15.33
N MET A 119 5.04 2.52 -14.64
CA MET A 119 4.83 3.95 -14.89
C MET A 119 5.27 4.38 -16.27
N VAL A 120 6.43 3.94 -16.73
CA VAL A 120 7.00 4.33 -18.03
C VAL A 120 6.37 3.53 -19.16
N ALA A 121 6.04 2.27 -18.92
CA ALA A 121 5.32 1.43 -19.89
C ALA A 121 3.86 1.84 -20.09
N ASN A 122 3.29 2.71 -19.25
CA ASN A 122 1.87 3.11 -19.30
C ASN A 122 0.89 1.93 -19.17
N ALA A 123 1.24 0.94 -18.36
CA ALA A 123 0.54 -0.33 -18.31
C ALA A 123 0.44 -0.90 -16.88
N ILE A 124 -0.44 -1.88 -16.73
CA ILE A 124 -0.48 -2.79 -15.58
C ILE A 124 0.02 -4.15 -16.03
N GLY A 125 1.16 -4.57 -15.49
CA GLY A 125 1.62 -5.95 -15.53
C GLY A 125 0.80 -6.80 -14.57
N VAL A 126 0.35 -7.96 -15.02
CA VAL A 126 -0.41 -8.90 -14.18
C VAL A 126 0.29 -10.25 -14.18
N TYR A 127 0.51 -10.80 -12.99
CA TYR A 127 1.26 -12.03 -12.79
C TYR A 127 0.49 -12.99 -11.90
N ALA A 128 0.44 -14.26 -12.29
CA ALA A 128 0.01 -15.34 -11.42
C ALA A 128 1.12 -15.67 -10.41
N ILE A 129 0.74 -15.79 -9.14
CA ILE A 129 1.64 -16.14 -8.03
C ILE A 129 1.63 -17.66 -7.83
N ASN A 130 2.80 -18.28 -7.88
CA ASN A 130 2.94 -19.66 -7.41
C ASN A 130 3.01 -19.64 -5.86
N PRO A 131 2.04 -20.22 -5.15
CA PRO A 131 1.97 -20.14 -3.70
C PRO A 131 3.11 -20.87 -2.98
N GLU A 132 3.75 -21.85 -3.61
CA GLU A 132 4.83 -22.65 -2.99
C GLU A 132 6.21 -22.04 -3.20
N THR A 133 6.43 -21.37 -4.35
CA THR A 133 7.76 -20.89 -4.76
C THR A 133 7.85 -19.36 -4.83
N SER A 134 6.75 -18.63 -4.62
CA SER A 134 6.63 -17.19 -4.84
C SER A 134 6.89 -16.71 -6.28
N SER A 135 7.17 -17.62 -7.21
CA SER A 135 7.49 -17.25 -8.59
C SER A 135 6.27 -16.62 -9.28
N LEU A 136 6.57 -15.67 -10.17
CA LEU A 136 5.59 -14.88 -10.91
C LEU A 136 5.58 -15.29 -12.38
N THR A 137 4.39 -15.57 -12.92
CA THR A 137 4.19 -15.88 -14.34
C THR A 137 3.21 -14.87 -14.93
N PRO A 138 3.57 -14.15 -16.02
CA PRO A 138 2.64 -13.23 -16.66
C PRO A 138 1.35 -13.93 -17.08
N VAL A 139 0.19 -13.32 -16.82
CA VAL A 139 -1.09 -13.86 -17.31
C VAL A 139 -1.28 -13.54 -18.80
N ALA A 140 -2.14 -14.29 -19.47
CA ALA A 140 -2.46 -14.04 -20.87
C ALA A 140 -3.03 -12.61 -21.05
N GLY A 141 -2.51 -11.90 -22.04
CA GLY A 141 -2.89 -10.51 -22.33
C GLY A 141 -2.15 -9.43 -21.51
N SER A 142 -1.34 -9.83 -20.50
CA SER A 142 -0.47 -8.88 -19.78
C SER A 142 0.66 -8.40 -20.71
N PRO A 143 1.03 -7.08 -20.65
CA PRO A 143 0.47 -6.02 -19.83
C PRO A 143 -0.78 -5.36 -20.41
N PHE A 144 -1.61 -4.75 -19.56
CA PHE A 144 -2.84 -4.05 -19.93
C PHE A 144 -2.64 -2.53 -19.89
N ALA A 145 -3.07 -1.80 -20.94
CA ALA A 145 -2.93 -0.34 -21.01
C ALA A 145 -3.69 0.35 -19.84
N ALA A 146 -3.04 1.29 -19.14
CA ALA A 146 -3.57 1.90 -17.92
C ALA A 146 -3.43 3.44 -17.88
N GLY A 147 -3.64 4.10 -19.00
CA GLY A 147 -3.48 5.54 -19.13
C GLY A 147 -2.02 5.97 -19.12
N THR A 148 -1.75 7.28 -18.99
CA THR A 148 -0.39 7.82 -19.07
C THR A 148 0.21 7.96 -17.67
N ARG A 149 1.32 7.27 -17.42
CA ARG A 149 2.04 7.21 -16.14
C ARG A 149 1.17 6.69 -14.99
N PRO A 150 0.72 5.42 -15.03
CA PRO A 150 0.03 4.79 -13.89
C PRO A 150 0.94 4.81 -12.65
N SER A 151 0.34 5.06 -11.49
CA SER A 151 1.04 5.18 -10.21
C SER A 151 0.41 4.23 -9.18
N GLY A 152 -0.19 4.74 -8.11
CA GLY A 152 -0.83 3.91 -7.11
C GLY A 152 -1.98 3.08 -7.67
N ASN A 153 -2.09 1.84 -7.26
CA ASN A 153 -3.20 0.97 -7.57
C ASN A 153 -3.82 0.37 -6.29
N ALA A 154 -5.10 0.03 -6.36
CA ALA A 154 -5.80 -0.63 -5.26
C ALA A 154 -6.82 -1.64 -5.80
N ILE A 155 -6.87 -2.80 -5.18
CA ILE A 155 -7.86 -3.83 -5.49
C ILE A 155 -9.04 -3.67 -4.54
N HIS A 156 -10.23 -3.72 -5.09
CA HIS A 156 -11.47 -3.73 -4.31
C HIS A 156 -11.48 -4.94 -3.35
N PRO A 157 -11.96 -4.81 -2.09
CA PRO A 157 -11.93 -5.91 -1.10
C PRO A 157 -12.58 -7.20 -1.55
N ASN A 158 -13.57 -7.15 -2.49
CA ASN A 158 -14.18 -8.34 -3.06
C ASN A 158 -13.34 -9.05 -4.15
N GLY A 159 -12.18 -8.48 -4.54
CA GLY A 159 -11.29 -9.02 -5.56
C GLY A 159 -11.81 -8.94 -7.00
N ARG A 160 -12.85 -8.13 -7.29
CA ARG A 160 -13.47 -8.04 -8.61
C ARG A 160 -13.01 -6.85 -9.44
N TYR A 161 -12.42 -5.84 -8.81
CA TYR A 161 -12.07 -4.60 -9.49
C TYR A 161 -10.68 -4.13 -9.07
N LEU A 162 -9.96 -3.53 -10.01
CA LEU A 162 -8.69 -2.84 -9.80
C LEU A 162 -8.85 -1.38 -10.22
N TYR A 163 -8.39 -0.46 -9.39
CA TYR A 163 -8.38 0.97 -9.67
C TYR A 163 -6.94 1.47 -9.70
N VAL A 164 -6.61 2.28 -10.70
CA VAL A 164 -5.26 2.77 -10.97
C VAL A 164 -5.28 4.27 -11.12
N ALA A 165 -4.55 4.98 -10.29
CA ALA A 165 -4.32 6.42 -10.43
C ALA A 165 -3.35 6.68 -11.57
N SER A 166 -3.76 7.44 -12.62
CA SER A 166 -2.94 7.74 -13.79
C SER A 166 -2.54 9.21 -13.79
N LEU A 167 -1.25 9.47 -13.48
CA LEU A 167 -0.71 10.78 -13.17
C LEU A 167 -0.98 11.84 -14.24
N GLN A 168 -0.61 11.54 -15.48
CA GLN A 168 -0.73 12.50 -16.59
C GLN A 168 -2.09 12.46 -17.26
N SER A 169 -2.80 11.36 -17.17
CA SER A 169 -4.19 11.28 -17.65
C SER A 169 -5.18 12.02 -16.74
N ARG A 170 -4.77 12.43 -15.53
CA ARG A 170 -5.65 13.07 -14.52
C ARG A 170 -6.93 12.28 -14.30
N SER A 171 -6.78 10.97 -14.14
CA SER A 171 -7.93 10.06 -14.08
C SER A 171 -7.61 8.82 -13.25
N VAL A 172 -8.66 8.12 -12.89
CA VAL A 172 -8.62 6.75 -12.37
C VAL A 172 -9.03 5.81 -13.49
N ILE A 173 -8.17 4.85 -13.81
CA ILE A 173 -8.51 3.76 -14.71
C ILE A 173 -9.08 2.63 -13.87
N ALA A 174 -10.27 2.17 -14.17
CA ALA A 174 -10.92 1.08 -13.46
C ALA A 174 -11.03 -0.16 -14.36
N PHE A 175 -10.67 -1.31 -13.80
CA PHE A 175 -10.74 -2.60 -14.47
C PHE A 175 -11.58 -3.59 -13.68
N ALA A 176 -12.35 -4.41 -14.39
CA ALA A 176 -12.88 -5.66 -13.88
C ALA A 176 -11.79 -6.73 -13.93
N ILE A 177 -11.66 -7.52 -12.87
CA ILE A 177 -10.71 -8.61 -12.74
C ILE A 177 -11.42 -9.92 -13.05
N ASN A 178 -10.93 -10.66 -14.02
CA ASN A 178 -11.30 -12.06 -14.18
C ASN A 178 -10.67 -12.87 -13.03
N ARG A 179 -11.46 -13.28 -12.08
CA ARG A 179 -10.99 -13.97 -10.86
C ARG A 179 -10.39 -15.35 -11.09
N VAL A 180 -10.52 -15.92 -12.29
CA VAL A 180 -9.93 -17.23 -12.66
C VAL A 180 -8.56 -17.04 -13.29
N THR A 181 -8.45 -16.08 -14.22
CA THR A 181 -7.24 -15.87 -15.03
C THR A 181 -6.37 -14.69 -14.59
N GLY A 182 -6.90 -13.78 -13.76
CA GLY A 182 -6.24 -12.52 -13.39
C GLY A 182 -6.34 -11.42 -14.44
N ALA A 183 -6.82 -11.73 -15.65
CA ALA A 183 -6.90 -10.78 -16.75
C ALA A 183 -7.80 -9.59 -16.44
N LEU A 184 -7.49 -8.44 -17.06
CA LEU A 184 -8.18 -7.17 -16.84
C LEU A 184 -9.03 -6.78 -18.04
N GLU A 185 -10.23 -6.26 -17.76
CA GLU A 185 -11.12 -5.64 -18.73
C GLU A 185 -11.55 -4.26 -18.22
N LEU A 186 -11.60 -3.24 -19.09
CA LEU A 186 -12.01 -1.90 -18.65
C LEU A 186 -13.46 -1.90 -18.16
N VAL A 187 -13.68 -1.29 -17.01
CA VAL A 187 -15.02 -1.01 -16.48
C VAL A 187 -15.72 -0.01 -17.40
N PRO A 188 -17.00 -0.20 -17.74
CA PRO A 188 -17.76 0.79 -18.49
C PRO A 188 -17.69 2.19 -17.86
N GLY A 189 -17.41 3.20 -18.67
CA GLY A 189 -17.21 4.58 -18.22
C GLY A 189 -15.78 4.92 -17.79
N SER A 190 -14.86 3.95 -17.68
CA SER A 190 -13.43 4.22 -17.48
C SER A 190 -12.83 4.88 -18.73
N PRO A 191 -11.93 5.91 -18.56
CA PRO A 191 -11.38 6.46 -17.32
C PRO A 191 -12.30 7.45 -16.60
N PHE A 192 -12.21 7.50 -15.25
CA PHE A 192 -12.96 8.42 -14.42
C PHE A 192 -12.10 9.65 -14.09
N PRO A 193 -12.60 10.92 -14.24
CA PRO A 193 -11.83 12.12 -13.96
C PRO A 193 -11.35 12.18 -12.51
N ALA A 194 -10.14 12.71 -12.29
CA ALA A 194 -9.56 13.02 -10.99
C ALA A 194 -8.87 14.40 -11.02
N GLY A 195 -8.31 14.83 -9.91
CA GLY A 195 -7.52 16.06 -9.84
C GLY A 195 -6.19 15.98 -10.59
N THR A 196 -5.32 16.96 -10.39
CA THR A 196 -4.04 17.03 -11.10
C THR A 196 -2.99 16.15 -10.42
N ASN A 197 -2.42 15.23 -11.18
CA ASN A 197 -1.39 14.27 -10.74
C ASN A 197 -1.91 13.31 -9.65
N PRO A 198 -2.94 12.49 -9.92
CA PRO A 198 -3.42 11.47 -8.98
C PRO A 198 -2.32 10.44 -8.70
N ARG A 199 -2.00 10.23 -7.42
CA ARG A 199 -0.78 9.54 -6.98
C ARG A 199 -1.05 8.20 -6.30
N ALA A 200 -1.94 8.20 -5.35
CA ALA A 200 -2.31 7.04 -4.58
C ALA A 200 -3.82 6.94 -4.43
N ILE A 201 -4.30 5.73 -4.27
CA ILE A 201 -5.71 5.43 -4.12
C ILE A 201 -5.91 4.45 -2.96
N ALA A 202 -6.93 4.70 -2.14
CA ALA A 202 -7.38 3.78 -1.10
C ALA A 202 -8.88 3.52 -1.26
N ILE A 203 -9.29 2.29 -0.94
CA ILE A 203 -10.70 1.87 -0.95
C ILE A 203 -11.13 1.62 0.49
N ASP A 204 -12.34 2.03 0.86
CA ASP A 204 -12.85 1.74 2.18
C ASP A 204 -13.00 0.22 2.38
N PRO A 205 -12.85 -0.29 3.62
CA PRO A 205 -12.85 -1.74 3.86
C PRO A 205 -14.13 -2.48 3.44
N ARG A 206 -15.23 -1.74 3.25
CA ARG A 206 -16.51 -2.30 2.75
C ARG A 206 -16.64 -2.23 1.23
N GLY A 207 -15.67 -1.61 0.55
CA GLY A 207 -15.66 -1.47 -0.90
C GLY A 207 -16.69 -0.50 -1.47
N ARG A 208 -17.19 0.46 -0.68
CA ARG A 208 -18.23 1.39 -1.14
C ARG A 208 -17.68 2.70 -1.67
N PHE A 209 -16.49 3.08 -1.22
CA PHE A 209 -15.88 4.37 -1.53
C PHE A 209 -14.42 4.22 -1.91
N ALA A 210 -13.97 5.06 -2.84
CA ALA A 210 -12.57 5.22 -3.22
C ALA A 210 -12.11 6.66 -3.02
N TYR A 211 -10.87 6.82 -2.54
CA TYR A 211 -10.24 8.11 -2.25
C TYR A 211 -8.89 8.19 -2.95
N VAL A 212 -8.71 9.21 -3.78
CA VAL A 212 -7.53 9.42 -4.61
C VAL A 212 -6.87 10.73 -4.24
N VAL A 213 -5.61 10.69 -3.82
CA VAL A 213 -4.85 11.91 -3.52
C VAL A 213 -4.18 12.44 -4.77
N ASN A 214 -4.36 13.74 -5.03
CA ASN A 214 -3.88 14.46 -6.21
C ASN A 214 -2.72 15.37 -5.82
N ALA A 215 -1.50 15.01 -6.24
CA ALA A 215 -0.27 15.58 -5.71
C ALA A 215 0.01 17.02 -6.15
N VAL A 216 -0.60 17.50 -7.24
CA VAL A 216 -0.40 18.87 -7.74
C VAL A 216 -1.59 19.76 -7.41
N SER A 217 -2.81 19.25 -7.46
CA SER A 217 -3.98 20.04 -7.02
C SER A 217 -4.16 20.10 -5.49
N ASN A 218 -3.39 19.28 -4.72
CA ASN A 218 -3.41 19.27 -3.26
C ASN A 218 -4.79 18.96 -2.67
N ASP A 219 -5.45 17.99 -3.24
CA ASP A 219 -6.80 17.59 -2.87
C ASP A 219 -7.00 16.07 -2.93
N ILE A 220 -8.18 15.64 -2.51
CA ILE A 220 -8.63 14.25 -2.55
C ILE A 220 -9.87 14.21 -3.45
N SER A 221 -9.82 13.43 -4.52
CA SER A 221 -11.01 13.03 -5.27
C SER A 221 -11.66 11.82 -4.61
N SER A 222 -12.95 11.93 -4.33
CA SER A 222 -13.72 10.94 -3.60
C SER A 222 -14.86 10.40 -4.46
N TYR A 223 -15.07 9.08 -4.43
CA TYR A 223 -16.07 8.41 -5.28
C TYR A 223 -16.87 7.38 -4.49
N SER A 224 -18.12 7.22 -4.84
CA SER A 224 -18.84 5.98 -4.57
C SER A 224 -18.52 4.95 -5.65
N ILE A 225 -18.45 3.68 -5.25
CA ILE A 225 -18.21 2.53 -6.14
C ILE A 225 -19.53 1.81 -6.39
N ASP A 226 -19.90 1.66 -7.64
CA ASP A 226 -21.01 0.78 -8.02
C ASP A 226 -20.63 -0.69 -7.76
N PRO A 227 -21.30 -1.39 -6.86
CA PRO A 227 -20.90 -2.75 -6.47
C PRO A 227 -21.09 -3.80 -7.58
N GLN A 228 -21.89 -3.50 -8.61
CA GLN A 228 -22.17 -4.42 -9.72
C GLN A 228 -21.20 -4.22 -10.88
N THR A 229 -20.90 -2.98 -11.20
CA THR A 229 -20.08 -2.63 -12.38
C THR A 229 -18.66 -2.23 -12.03
N GLY A 230 -18.39 -1.80 -10.79
CA GLY A 230 -17.11 -1.20 -10.39
C GLY A 230 -16.92 0.24 -10.87
N GLY A 231 -17.95 0.84 -11.46
CA GLY A 231 -17.93 2.23 -11.91
C GLY A 231 -17.79 3.21 -10.74
N LEU A 232 -17.14 4.35 -11.00
CA LEU A 232 -16.90 5.41 -10.02
C LEU A 232 -17.84 6.59 -10.26
N VAL A 233 -18.51 7.06 -9.20
CA VAL A 233 -19.33 8.26 -9.24
C VAL A 233 -18.76 9.26 -8.22
N PRO A 234 -18.37 10.48 -8.65
CA PRO A 234 -17.85 11.50 -7.72
C PRO A 234 -18.85 11.80 -6.59
N LEU A 235 -18.32 11.95 -5.38
CA LEU A 235 -19.16 12.30 -4.22
C LEU A 235 -19.52 13.80 -4.23
N PRO A 236 -20.70 14.19 -3.69
CA PRO A 236 -21.05 15.60 -3.54
C PRO A 236 -20.02 16.36 -2.68
N GLY A 237 -19.62 17.57 -3.12
CA GLY A 237 -18.63 18.39 -2.41
C GLY A 237 -17.17 18.04 -2.70
N ASP A 238 -16.92 17.11 -3.63
CA ASP A 238 -15.57 16.78 -4.13
C ASP A 238 -15.03 17.91 -5.05
N PRO A 239 -13.70 18.18 -5.09
CA PRO A 239 -12.63 17.54 -4.29
C PRO A 239 -12.51 18.12 -2.86
N THR A 240 -11.99 17.31 -1.93
CA THR A 240 -11.69 17.73 -0.56
C THR A 240 -10.24 18.23 -0.47
N PRO A 241 -9.97 19.47 0.00
CA PRO A 241 -8.61 19.99 0.17
C PRO A 241 -7.79 19.14 1.15
N THR A 242 -6.48 19.02 0.90
CA THR A 242 -5.53 18.35 1.79
C THR A 242 -4.17 19.07 1.76
N GLY A 243 -3.18 18.52 2.47
CA GLY A 243 -1.86 19.12 2.55
C GLY A 243 -1.09 19.11 1.23
N GLU A 244 0.02 19.83 1.21
CA GLU A 244 0.83 20.07 0.02
C GLU A 244 1.51 18.80 -0.48
N ASN A 245 1.33 18.49 -1.76
CA ASN A 245 1.90 17.35 -2.47
C ASN A 245 1.61 15.99 -1.77
N PRO A 246 0.33 15.59 -1.62
CA PRO A 246 -0.02 14.33 -1.00
C PRO A 246 0.52 13.14 -1.79
N ARG A 247 1.10 12.15 -1.10
CA ARG A 247 1.79 11.00 -1.69
C ARG A 247 1.19 9.66 -1.34
N ALA A 248 0.64 9.53 -0.15
CA ALA A 248 -0.01 8.31 0.29
C ALA A 248 -1.35 8.62 0.95
N VAL A 249 -2.25 7.68 0.85
CA VAL A 249 -3.56 7.69 1.50
C VAL A 249 -3.86 6.31 2.07
N ALA A 250 -4.39 6.27 3.29
CA ALA A 250 -4.79 5.03 3.95
C ALA A 250 -6.13 5.23 4.65
N VAL A 251 -7.02 4.25 4.52
CA VAL A 251 -8.27 4.16 5.27
C VAL A 251 -8.06 3.22 6.45
N ALA A 252 -8.44 3.65 7.64
CA ALA A 252 -8.39 2.78 8.82
C ALA A 252 -9.29 1.55 8.64
N PRO A 253 -8.91 0.36 9.17
CA PRO A 253 -9.67 -0.89 8.99
C PRO A 253 -11.13 -0.82 9.45
N GLY A 254 -11.44 0.06 10.41
CA GLY A 254 -12.84 0.34 10.82
C GLY A 254 -13.66 1.14 9.83
N GLY A 255 -13.04 1.70 8.78
CA GLY A 255 -13.69 2.52 7.74
C GLY A 255 -14.17 3.89 8.23
N GLY A 256 -13.75 4.34 9.42
CA GLY A 256 -14.19 5.62 10.00
C GLY A 256 -13.23 6.78 9.78
N TYR A 257 -11.99 6.50 9.42
CA TYR A 257 -10.94 7.52 9.30
C TYR A 257 -10.08 7.31 8.07
N LEU A 258 -9.62 8.42 7.48
CA LEU A 258 -8.70 8.47 6.36
C LEU A 258 -7.51 9.36 6.73
N TYR A 259 -6.31 8.90 6.37
CA TYR A 259 -5.04 9.62 6.62
C TYR A 259 -4.29 9.82 5.31
N VAL A 260 -3.69 11.01 5.16
CA VAL A 260 -2.94 11.42 3.97
C VAL A 260 -1.55 11.92 4.38
N ALA A 261 -0.50 11.37 3.79
CA ALA A 261 0.86 11.85 3.94
C ALA A 261 1.12 13.02 2.96
N SER A 262 1.37 14.21 3.50
CA SER A 262 1.65 15.44 2.76
C SER A 262 3.15 15.66 2.67
N HIS A 263 3.72 15.40 1.49
CA HIS A 263 5.16 15.30 1.27
C HIS A 263 5.91 16.62 1.52
N PHE A 264 5.45 17.72 0.92
CA PHE A 264 6.07 19.02 1.14
C PHE A 264 5.56 19.71 2.42
N GLY A 265 4.38 19.34 2.88
CA GLY A 265 3.82 19.83 4.14
C GLY A 265 4.44 19.18 5.38
N ASN A 266 5.28 18.13 5.25
CA ASN A 266 5.88 17.39 6.36
C ASN A 266 4.86 16.98 7.44
N SER A 267 3.69 16.53 7.03
CA SER A 267 2.54 16.33 7.93
C SER A 267 1.64 15.19 7.47
N ILE A 268 0.79 14.74 8.38
CA ILE A 268 -0.30 13.81 8.12
C ILE A 268 -1.61 14.55 8.30
N TRP A 269 -2.42 14.59 7.25
CA TRP A 269 -3.79 15.08 7.30
C TRP A 269 -4.75 13.95 7.61
N ALA A 270 -5.80 14.23 8.36
CA ALA A 270 -6.72 13.22 8.84
C ALA A 270 -8.17 13.68 8.72
N TYR A 271 -9.04 12.73 8.34
CA TYR A 271 -10.45 12.99 8.08
C TYR A 271 -11.32 11.90 8.70
N THR A 272 -12.50 12.27 9.19
CA THR A 272 -13.56 11.31 9.39
C THR A 272 -14.21 10.98 8.06
N ILE A 273 -14.59 9.73 7.88
CA ILE A 273 -15.40 9.25 6.76
C ILE A 273 -16.84 9.10 7.24
N GLU A 274 -17.74 9.86 6.68
CA GLU A 274 -19.18 9.70 6.96
C GLU A 274 -19.66 8.36 6.39
N ARG A 275 -20.10 7.47 7.25
CA ARG A 275 -20.41 6.09 6.88
C ARG A 275 -21.49 5.92 5.82
N ALA A 276 -22.45 6.84 5.74
CA ALA A 276 -23.55 6.75 4.79
C ALA A 276 -23.16 7.26 3.40
N SER A 277 -22.46 8.40 3.34
CA SER A 277 -22.19 9.14 2.11
C SER A 277 -20.77 8.99 1.60
N GLY A 278 -19.81 8.57 2.45
CA GLY A 278 -18.38 8.57 2.13
C GLY A 278 -17.73 9.95 2.22
N ALA A 279 -18.47 10.99 2.57
CA ALA A 279 -17.96 12.36 2.65
C ALA A 279 -16.84 12.48 3.70
N LEU A 280 -15.83 13.25 3.36
CA LEU A 280 -14.68 13.52 4.22
C LEU A 280 -14.90 14.80 5.03
N ARG A 281 -14.64 14.73 6.34
CA ARG A 281 -14.62 15.92 7.22
C ARG A 281 -13.26 15.99 7.92
N PRO A 282 -12.54 17.14 7.84
CA PRO A 282 -11.28 17.32 8.51
C PRO A 282 -11.38 17.04 10.02
N LEU A 283 -10.42 16.30 10.58
CA LEU A 283 -10.38 16.09 12.03
C LEU A 283 -9.89 17.36 12.77
N PRO A 284 -10.44 17.65 13.96
CA PRO A 284 -9.88 18.69 14.80
C PRO A 284 -8.39 18.44 15.13
N GLY A 285 -7.59 19.51 15.17
CA GLY A 285 -6.17 19.44 15.52
C GLY A 285 -5.23 18.98 14.42
N GLN A 286 -5.76 18.66 13.20
CA GLN A 286 -4.89 18.42 12.06
C GLN A 286 -4.29 19.72 11.49
N PRO A 287 -3.19 19.68 10.70
CA PRO A 287 -2.38 18.49 10.39
C PRO A 287 -1.52 18.03 11.58
N PHE A 288 -1.26 16.72 11.65
CA PHE A 288 -0.33 16.14 12.61
C PHE A 288 1.09 16.21 12.03
N ALA A 289 2.07 16.60 12.86
CA ALA A 289 3.46 16.66 12.44
C ALA A 289 3.99 15.27 12.03
N ALA A 290 4.83 15.22 10.99
CA ALA A 290 5.59 14.05 10.58
C ALA A 290 7.06 14.46 10.35
N GLY A 291 7.92 13.50 10.05
CA GLY A 291 9.28 13.81 9.62
C GLY A 291 9.31 14.44 8.23
N LYS A 292 10.52 14.80 7.76
CA LYS A 292 10.69 15.47 6.46
C LYS A 292 10.30 14.55 5.29
N ASN A 293 9.49 15.08 4.38
CA ASN A 293 9.04 14.44 3.14
C ASN A 293 8.35 13.07 3.37
N PRO A 294 7.22 12.98 4.09
CA PRO A 294 6.50 11.72 4.28
C PRO A 294 6.01 11.15 2.94
N ARG A 295 6.07 9.81 2.81
CA ARG A 295 5.79 9.10 1.54
C ARG A 295 4.82 7.95 1.65
N GLY A 296 5.07 6.99 2.55
CA GLY A 296 4.26 5.80 2.71
C GLY A 296 3.49 5.83 4.03
N LEU A 297 2.30 5.22 4.04
CA LEU A 297 1.47 5.03 5.22
C LEU A 297 1.08 3.57 5.37
N ALA A 298 1.17 3.03 6.59
CA ALA A 298 0.64 1.73 6.94
C ALA A 298 -0.11 1.81 8.27
N ILE A 299 -1.26 1.15 8.36
CA ILE A 299 -2.09 1.08 9.56
C ILE A 299 -2.20 -0.38 9.99
N ASP A 300 -2.05 -0.69 11.28
CA ASP A 300 -2.19 -2.05 11.77
C ASP A 300 -3.60 -2.58 11.55
N GLY A 301 -3.75 -3.90 11.37
CA GLY A 301 -5.03 -4.54 11.05
C GLY A 301 -6.15 -4.32 12.08
N ARG A 302 -5.82 -3.79 13.27
CA ARG A 302 -6.78 -3.41 14.32
C ARG A 302 -7.08 -1.90 14.33
N GLY A 303 -6.40 -1.11 13.49
CA GLY A 303 -6.59 0.35 13.41
C GLY A 303 -6.10 1.10 14.64
N ARG A 304 -5.10 0.59 15.36
CA ARG A 304 -4.58 1.19 16.60
C ARG A 304 -3.34 2.04 16.37
N PHE A 305 -2.54 1.68 15.35
CA PHE A 305 -1.26 2.30 15.08
C PHE A 305 -1.12 2.67 13.61
N LEU A 306 -0.54 3.83 13.36
CA LEU A 306 -0.19 4.31 12.03
C LEU A 306 1.31 4.56 11.97
N TYR A 307 1.94 4.09 10.89
CA TYR A 307 3.36 4.26 10.59
C TYR A 307 3.51 5.02 9.29
N CYS A 308 4.43 6.01 9.28
CA CYS A 308 4.68 6.86 8.14
C CYS A 308 6.17 6.90 7.82
N THR A 309 6.56 6.54 6.60
CA THR A 309 7.95 6.71 6.14
C THR A 309 8.22 8.17 5.83
N ASN A 310 9.33 8.70 6.33
CA ASN A 310 9.81 10.06 6.12
C ASN A 310 11.04 10.01 5.22
N TYR A 311 10.82 10.14 3.91
CA TYR A 311 11.85 9.98 2.88
C TYR A 311 13.06 10.90 3.09
N GLY A 312 12.83 12.17 3.40
CA GLY A 312 13.88 13.16 3.58
C GLY A 312 14.48 13.22 4.98
N ALA A 313 13.96 12.42 5.92
CA ALA A 313 14.46 12.29 7.29
C ALA A 313 15.04 10.90 7.59
N ASN A 314 15.02 9.96 6.62
CA ASN A 314 15.54 8.61 6.79
C ASN A 314 14.95 7.90 8.03
N SER A 315 13.64 8.04 8.25
CA SER A 315 12.98 7.56 9.46
C SER A 315 11.54 7.12 9.24
N ILE A 316 10.97 6.48 10.27
CA ILE A 316 9.56 6.15 10.38
C ILE A 316 8.99 6.91 11.57
N SER A 317 7.98 7.74 11.35
CA SER A 317 7.13 8.25 12.43
C SER A 317 6.05 7.23 12.77
N ALA A 318 5.80 7.01 14.04
CA ALA A 318 4.82 6.07 14.56
C ALA A 318 3.81 6.78 15.48
N TYR A 319 2.53 6.47 15.27
CA TYR A 319 1.44 7.11 16.01
C TYR A 319 0.45 6.08 16.53
N ARG A 320 -0.09 6.38 17.71
CA ARG A 320 -1.32 5.77 18.20
C ARG A 320 -2.52 6.50 17.60
N ILE A 321 -3.48 5.75 17.11
CA ILE A 321 -4.77 6.26 16.64
C ILE A 321 -5.76 6.22 17.81
N ASP A 322 -6.39 7.35 18.13
CA ASP A 322 -7.52 7.37 19.05
C ASP A 322 -8.73 6.66 18.38
N PRO A 323 -9.28 5.61 18.97
CA PRO A 323 -10.35 4.83 18.34
C PRO A 323 -11.66 5.59 18.18
N ASN A 324 -11.89 6.64 18.98
CA ASN A 324 -13.13 7.41 18.97
C ASN A 324 -13.02 8.71 18.18
N ALA A 325 -11.84 9.32 18.17
CA ALA A 325 -11.61 10.63 17.55
C ALA A 325 -10.77 10.52 16.25
N GLY A 326 -10.05 9.41 16.02
CA GLY A 326 -9.12 9.28 14.89
C GLY A 326 -7.86 10.15 15.01
N ALA A 327 -7.70 10.87 16.10
CA ALA A 327 -6.55 11.74 16.33
C ALA A 327 -5.27 10.91 16.48
N LEU A 328 -4.14 11.49 16.03
CA LEU A 328 -2.84 10.84 16.08
C LEU A 328 -2.04 11.38 17.29
N THR A 329 -1.50 10.46 18.09
CA THR A 329 -0.53 10.78 19.16
C THR A 329 0.77 10.05 18.86
N GLU A 330 1.89 10.78 18.77
CA GLU A 330 3.18 10.18 18.48
C GLU A 330 3.58 9.19 19.59
N ILE A 331 4.10 8.03 19.18
CA ILE A 331 4.54 6.97 20.09
C ILE A 331 5.92 7.31 20.65
N ALA A 332 6.13 7.05 21.94
CA ALA A 332 7.43 7.24 22.59
C ALA A 332 8.54 6.47 21.85
N GLY A 333 9.65 7.15 21.58
CA GLY A 333 10.77 6.63 20.80
C GLY A 333 10.67 6.88 19.30
N SER A 334 9.53 7.37 18.79
CA SER A 334 9.41 7.88 17.41
C SER A 334 10.18 9.23 17.27
N PRO A 335 10.77 9.50 16.06
CA PRO A 335 10.85 8.63 14.89
C PRO A 335 11.97 7.58 14.98
N TYR A 336 11.76 6.44 14.31
CA TYR A 336 12.72 5.33 14.23
C TYR A 336 13.58 5.45 12.98
N SER A 337 14.91 5.29 13.13
CA SER A 337 15.84 5.35 11.99
C SER A 337 15.65 4.19 11.03
N THR A 338 15.78 4.48 9.72
CA THR A 338 15.79 3.51 8.62
C THR A 338 17.10 3.60 7.84
N GLY A 339 17.15 3.00 6.65
CA GLY A 339 18.15 3.34 5.64
C GLY A 339 17.80 4.64 4.91
N ASP A 340 18.64 5.02 3.95
CA ASP A 340 18.45 6.23 3.14
C ASP A 340 17.22 6.13 2.22
N GLY A 341 16.37 7.15 2.26
CA GLY A 341 15.20 7.28 1.40
C GLY A 341 14.10 6.23 1.63
N PRO A 342 13.53 6.06 2.86
CA PRO A 342 12.43 5.11 3.07
C PRO A 342 11.19 5.49 2.26
N PHE A 343 10.65 4.52 1.50
CA PHE A 343 9.58 4.75 0.55
C PHE A 343 8.34 3.92 0.88
N GLY A 344 8.27 2.71 0.35
CA GLY A 344 7.16 1.80 0.60
C GLY A 344 7.22 1.20 2.01
N ILE A 345 6.05 1.06 2.64
CA ILE A 345 5.89 0.50 3.98
C ILE A 345 4.68 -0.41 4.01
N VAL A 346 4.79 -1.52 4.70
CA VAL A 346 3.66 -2.42 4.96
C VAL A 346 3.77 -3.01 6.36
N ILE A 347 2.64 -3.30 6.98
CA ILE A 347 2.54 -3.99 8.28
C ILE A 347 1.74 -5.27 8.12
N PHE A 348 2.18 -6.33 8.79
CA PHE A 348 1.49 -7.62 8.80
C PHE A 348 1.41 -8.19 10.21
#